data_80b7e7b95658b62e93062435b8ecb383
#
_entry.id   80b7e7b95658b62e93062435b8ecb383
#
_cell.length_a   1.000
_cell.length_b   1.000
_cell.length_c   1.000
_cell.angle_alpha   90.00
_cell.angle_beta   90.00
_cell.angle_gamma   90.00
#
_symmetry.space_group_name_H-M   'P 1'
#
loop_
_entity.id
_entity.type
_entity.pdbx_description
1 polymer ?
#
loop_
_entity_poly.entity_id
_entity_poly.type
_entity_poly.pdbx_seq_one_letter_code
_entity_poly.pdbx_strand_id
1 'polypeptide(L)'
;MTYSLQPFIDKEKCISVTGLGYVGLPLALELAKKFKVIGFDINQERIALMQQGIDPSKELEGAAFEGCDITFTADVADLQQAHFHIIGVPTDIDSNKVPNLNPLLGATKSVASALKKGDVVVYESTVYPGCTEDDCLPILESVSGLKGGVDFKYGYSPERIVPGDKVRTLTTILKIVSGNDDEALELIAAIYGSIIKAGLHRAESIKVAEAAKVIENTQRDINISLMNELAIIFDKMGIDTQAVIAAAGTKWNFHQYQPGLVGGHCISVDPFYLMHKAKMIGIEPQVIAAGRRVNDFIPSFIAKRIVQSLIEQDKNPGKSRVLVMGITFKEEVSDIRNSKVVDLIKELEDYSIAVDVIDPFGSPAELAHEYNIHLKASPEGKYDSIVLAVGHQAYRNMQPADFEKLSNGPVYLFDIKGVLKKEDYQNYWRL
;
A
#
# COMPACT_ATOMS: atom_id res chain seq x y z
N MET A 1 -22.14 12.88 29.66
CA MET A 1 -22.56 12.80 28.23
C MET A 1 -22.72 11.33 27.93
N THR A 2 -23.76 10.92 27.20
CA THR A 2 -23.95 9.51 26.85
C THR A 2 -23.39 9.27 25.44
N TYR A 3 -22.41 8.41 25.34
CA TYR A 3 -21.84 7.97 24.07
C TYR A 3 -22.64 6.77 23.54
N SER A 4 -23.56 7.02 22.59
CA SER A 4 -24.47 6.00 22.08
C SER A 4 -24.64 6.11 20.56
N LEU A 5 -24.96 4.98 19.91
CA LEU A 5 -25.15 4.88 18.46
C LEU A 5 -26.45 5.54 17.99
N GLN A 6 -27.50 5.55 18.82
CA GLN A 6 -28.86 5.94 18.41
C GLN A 6 -28.94 7.33 17.76
N PRO A 7 -28.33 8.41 18.32
CA PRO A 7 -28.39 9.74 17.69
C PRO A 7 -27.77 9.81 16.28
N PHE A 8 -26.85 8.90 15.95
CA PHE A 8 -26.29 8.78 14.61
C PHE A 8 -27.24 8.06 13.66
N ILE A 9 -27.95 7.02 14.14
CA ILE A 9 -29.01 6.32 13.37
C ILE A 9 -30.15 7.29 13.06
N ASP A 10 -30.57 8.09 14.05
CA ASP A 10 -31.65 9.08 13.92
C ASP A 10 -31.19 10.32 13.11
N LYS A 11 -29.94 10.37 12.69
CA LYS A 11 -29.31 11.47 11.93
C LYS A 11 -29.31 12.83 12.66
N GLU A 12 -29.46 12.82 13.98
CA GLU A 12 -29.29 13.98 14.84
C GLU A 12 -27.81 14.36 14.97
N LYS A 13 -26.93 13.35 14.92
CA LYS A 13 -25.48 13.48 14.88
C LYS A 13 -24.92 12.99 13.56
N CYS A 14 -23.85 13.63 13.08
CA CYS A 14 -23.17 13.21 11.86
C CYS A 14 -21.75 12.73 12.11
N ILE A 15 -21.26 11.94 11.16
CA ILE A 15 -19.90 11.42 11.10
C ILE A 15 -19.14 12.26 10.08
N SER A 16 -17.88 12.64 10.34
CA SER A 16 -16.98 13.15 9.32
C SER A 16 -15.90 12.13 8.99
N VAL A 17 -15.52 12.07 7.70
CA VAL A 17 -14.34 11.32 7.22
C VAL A 17 -13.40 12.32 6.57
N THR A 18 -12.23 12.48 7.15
CA THR A 18 -11.16 13.39 6.71
C THR A 18 -10.08 12.62 5.97
N GLY A 19 -9.84 13.01 4.70
CA GLY A 19 -8.99 12.30 3.76
C GLY A 19 -9.79 11.27 2.95
N LEU A 20 -10.17 11.68 1.72
CA LEU A 20 -11.03 10.88 0.83
C LEU A 20 -10.20 10.18 -0.27
N GLY A 21 -9.11 9.55 0.14
CA GLY A 21 -8.31 8.66 -0.70
C GLY A 21 -8.95 7.29 -0.89
N TYR A 22 -8.13 6.32 -1.35
CA TYR A 22 -8.56 4.93 -1.58
C TYR A 22 -9.06 4.18 -0.32
N VAL A 23 -8.79 4.73 0.87
CA VAL A 23 -9.29 4.22 2.17
C VAL A 23 -10.53 4.99 2.61
N GLY A 24 -10.41 6.32 2.70
CA GLY A 24 -11.43 7.14 3.32
C GLY A 24 -12.70 7.28 2.48
N LEU A 25 -12.61 7.34 1.15
CA LEU A 25 -13.80 7.44 0.30
C LEU A 25 -14.68 6.19 0.39
N PRO A 26 -14.17 4.95 0.23
CA PRO A 26 -14.99 3.75 0.42
C PRO A 26 -15.64 3.66 1.80
N LEU A 27 -14.89 4.03 2.84
CA LEU A 27 -15.41 4.06 4.21
C LEU A 27 -16.54 5.09 4.37
N ALA A 28 -16.35 6.31 3.86
CA ALA A 28 -17.34 7.38 3.93
C ALA A 28 -18.65 6.98 3.22
N LEU A 29 -18.56 6.35 2.05
CA LEU A 29 -19.73 5.89 1.31
C LEU A 29 -20.45 4.74 2.03
N GLU A 30 -19.72 3.75 2.60
CA GLU A 30 -20.36 2.68 3.37
C GLU A 30 -21.06 3.19 4.63
N LEU A 31 -20.46 4.15 5.33
CA LEU A 31 -21.10 4.82 6.47
C LEU A 31 -22.32 5.63 6.01
N ALA A 32 -22.25 6.32 4.89
CA ALA A 32 -23.30 7.17 4.36
C ALA A 32 -24.56 6.41 3.91
N LYS A 33 -24.49 5.10 3.74
CA LYS A 33 -25.67 4.24 3.53
C LYS A 33 -26.55 4.15 4.79
N LYS A 34 -26.02 4.47 5.97
CA LYS A 34 -26.72 4.35 7.26
C LYS A 34 -26.80 5.65 8.05
N PHE A 35 -25.78 6.48 7.93
CA PHE A 35 -25.60 7.69 8.71
C PHE A 35 -25.54 8.93 7.83
N LYS A 36 -25.72 10.11 8.42
CA LYS A 36 -25.36 11.36 7.78
C LYS A 36 -23.86 11.56 7.86
N VAL A 37 -23.18 11.74 6.71
CA VAL A 37 -21.73 11.81 6.62
C VAL A 37 -21.27 13.13 5.98
N ILE A 38 -20.15 13.66 6.46
CA ILE A 38 -19.40 14.76 5.85
C ILE A 38 -18.08 14.18 5.37
N GLY A 39 -17.88 14.14 4.07
CA GLY A 39 -16.60 13.76 3.45
C GLY A 39 -15.75 15.01 3.25
N PHE A 40 -14.63 15.11 3.95
CA PHE A 40 -13.72 16.25 3.86
C PHE A 40 -12.39 15.86 3.23
N ASP A 41 -11.97 16.64 2.22
CA ASP A 41 -10.62 16.55 1.64
C ASP A 41 -10.13 17.96 1.29
N ILE A 42 -8.83 18.21 1.48
CA ILE A 42 -8.23 19.51 1.17
C ILE A 42 -8.12 19.78 -0.34
N ASN A 43 -8.21 18.73 -1.18
CA ASN A 43 -8.12 18.83 -2.62
C ASN A 43 -9.48 19.15 -3.23
N GLN A 44 -9.67 20.41 -3.65
CA GLN A 44 -10.93 20.90 -4.22
C GLN A 44 -11.32 20.21 -5.52
N GLU A 45 -10.35 19.82 -6.35
CA GLU A 45 -10.62 19.12 -7.62
C GLU A 45 -11.18 17.72 -7.35
N ARG A 46 -10.63 17.01 -6.36
CA ARG A 46 -11.16 15.72 -5.93
C ARG A 46 -12.59 15.85 -5.38
N ILE A 47 -12.84 16.85 -4.56
CA ILE A 47 -14.19 17.15 -4.04
C ILE A 47 -15.18 17.40 -5.16
N ALA A 48 -14.80 18.20 -6.17
CA ALA A 48 -15.67 18.50 -7.32
C ALA A 48 -16.04 17.23 -8.13
N LEU A 49 -15.13 16.28 -8.28
CA LEU A 49 -15.40 14.98 -8.92
C LEU A 49 -16.34 14.12 -8.07
N MET A 50 -16.07 14.01 -6.76
CA MET A 50 -16.90 13.20 -5.84
C MET A 50 -18.32 13.75 -5.72
N GLN A 51 -18.53 15.08 -5.79
CA GLN A 51 -19.85 15.69 -5.84
C GLN A 51 -20.64 15.30 -7.10
N GLN A 52 -19.95 14.89 -8.17
CA GLN A 52 -20.54 14.36 -9.41
C GLN A 52 -20.70 12.83 -9.40
N GLY A 53 -20.39 12.16 -8.28
CA GLY A 53 -20.42 10.70 -8.17
C GLY A 53 -19.27 10.01 -8.90
N ILE A 54 -18.12 10.69 -9.05
CA ILE A 54 -16.92 10.16 -9.71
C ILE A 54 -15.83 9.95 -8.65
N ASP A 55 -15.30 8.74 -8.56
CA ASP A 55 -14.12 8.44 -7.74
C ASP A 55 -12.84 8.89 -8.46
N PRO A 56 -12.09 9.88 -7.91
CA PRO A 56 -10.83 10.31 -8.49
C PRO A 56 -9.74 9.23 -8.50
N SER A 57 -9.87 8.20 -7.66
CA SER A 57 -8.92 7.09 -7.57
C SER A 57 -9.26 5.94 -8.53
N LYS A 58 -10.44 5.98 -9.18
CA LYS A 58 -10.94 4.98 -10.13
C LYS A 58 -11.05 3.55 -9.54
N GLU A 59 -11.18 3.45 -8.22
CA GLU A 59 -11.37 2.17 -7.52
C GLU A 59 -12.86 1.81 -7.42
N LEU A 60 -13.75 2.81 -7.41
CA LEU A 60 -15.19 2.67 -7.25
C LEU A 60 -15.93 3.14 -8.49
N GLU A 61 -16.98 2.41 -8.83
CA GLU A 61 -17.92 2.81 -9.86
C GLU A 61 -18.97 3.80 -9.32
N GLY A 62 -19.59 4.60 -10.19
CA GLY A 62 -20.59 5.60 -9.79
C GLY A 62 -21.75 5.04 -8.96
N ALA A 63 -22.13 3.78 -9.18
CA ALA A 63 -23.14 3.09 -8.39
C ALA A 63 -22.81 3.03 -6.87
N ALA A 64 -21.55 3.13 -6.47
CA ALA A 64 -21.16 3.16 -5.06
C ALA A 64 -21.64 4.41 -4.30
N PHE A 65 -21.93 5.49 -5.03
CA PHE A 65 -22.42 6.77 -4.47
C PHE A 65 -23.96 6.79 -4.32
N GLU A 66 -24.67 5.85 -4.94
CA GLU A 66 -26.13 5.83 -4.90
C GLU A 66 -26.65 5.51 -3.51
N GLY A 67 -27.66 6.27 -3.08
CA GLY A 67 -28.31 6.10 -1.76
C GLY A 67 -27.45 6.51 -0.57
N CYS A 68 -26.32 7.20 -0.78
CA CYS A 68 -25.45 7.70 0.26
C CYS A 68 -25.90 9.08 0.77
N ASP A 69 -26.08 9.23 2.08
CA ASP A 69 -26.38 10.52 2.73
C ASP A 69 -25.05 11.20 3.11
N ILE A 70 -24.39 11.76 2.09
CA ILE A 70 -23.05 12.34 2.22
C ILE A 70 -22.95 13.74 1.60
N THR A 71 -22.27 14.64 2.29
CA THR A 71 -21.86 15.95 1.77
C THR A 71 -20.36 15.99 1.62
N PHE A 72 -19.87 16.23 0.39
CA PHE A 72 -18.44 16.41 0.14
C PHE A 72 -18.05 17.87 0.21
N THR A 73 -17.00 18.19 0.96
CA THR A 73 -16.54 19.57 1.20
C THR A 73 -15.02 19.65 1.32
N ALA A 74 -14.48 20.82 0.96
CA ALA A 74 -13.11 21.22 1.25
C ALA A 74 -13.05 22.35 2.32
N ASP A 75 -14.21 22.73 2.87
CA ASP A 75 -14.27 23.76 3.93
C ASP A 75 -14.19 23.10 5.32
N VAL A 76 -13.15 23.44 6.08
CA VAL A 76 -12.91 22.95 7.44
C VAL A 76 -14.08 23.32 8.38
N ALA A 77 -14.77 24.45 8.12
CA ALA A 77 -15.89 24.88 8.94
C ALA A 77 -17.04 23.87 8.97
N ASP A 78 -17.25 23.11 7.90
CA ASP A 78 -18.28 22.08 7.84
C ASP A 78 -18.07 20.94 8.84
N LEU A 79 -16.82 20.68 9.25
CA LEU A 79 -16.48 19.67 10.25
C LEU A 79 -17.15 19.95 11.61
N GLN A 80 -17.51 21.21 11.91
CA GLN A 80 -18.20 21.57 13.15
C GLN A 80 -19.57 20.90 13.29
N GLN A 81 -20.17 20.46 12.19
CA GLN A 81 -21.45 19.74 12.21
C GLN A 81 -21.30 18.28 12.67
N ALA A 82 -20.09 17.72 12.57
CA ALA A 82 -19.84 16.32 12.93
C ALA A 82 -19.62 16.14 14.44
N HIS A 83 -19.83 14.90 14.91
CA HIS A 83 -19.70 14.49 16.31
C HIS A 83 -18.84 13.22 16.45
N PHE A 84 -18.56 12.56 15.34
CA PHE A 84 -17.65 11.43 15.25
C PHE A 84 -16.77 11.68 14.03
N HIS A 85 -15.48 11.88 14.29
CA HIS A 85 -14.51 12.26 13.27
C HIS A 85 -13.58 11.10 12.98
N ILE A 86 -13.49 10.68 11.72
CA ILE A 86 -12.56 9.66 11.25
C ILE A 86 -11.47 10.35 10.44
N ILE A 87 -10.21 10.06 10.74
CA ILE A 87 -9.04 10.59 10.04
C ILE A 87 -8.33 9.45 9.32
N GLY A 88 -8.40 9.46 7.97
CA GLY A 88 -7.84 8.42 7.10
C GLY A 88 -6.98 9.01 5.97
N VAL A 89 -5.96 9.78 6.31
CA VAL A 89 -5.04 10.41 5.36
C VAL A 89 -3.81 9.55 5.09
N PRO A 90 -3.12 9.73 3.93
CA PRO A 90 -1.90 9.01 3.64
C PRO A 90 -0.79 9.26 4.67
N THR A 91 -0.01 8.21 4.95
CA THR A 91 1.14 8.23 5.84
C THR A 91 2.30 7.50 5.16
N ASP A 92 3.01 8.22 4.29
CA ASP A 92 4.16 7.73 3.54
C ASP A 92 5.46 7.93 4.32
N ILE A 93 6.57 7.51 3.73
CA ILE A 93 7.93 7.80 4.19
C ILE A 93 8.59 8.83 3.27
N ASP A 94 9.49 9.61 3.82
CA ASP A 94 10.32 10.53 3.02
C ASP A 94 11.46 9.81 2.28
N SER A 95 12.27 10.55 1.51
CA SER A 95 13.42 10.04 0.78
C SER A 95 14.49 9.37 1.67
N ASN A 96 14.51 9.71 2.96
CA ASN A 96 15.38 9.12 3.97
C ASN A 96 14.74 7.92 4.69
N LYS A 97 13.56 7.48 4.21
CA LYS A 97 12.79 6.36 4.80
C LYS A 97 12.32 6.64 6.23
N VAL A 98 12.08 7.93 6.55
CA VAL A 98 11.51 8.37 7.82
C VAL A 98 10.00 8.59 7.64
N PRO A 99 9.14 8.16 8.58
CA PRO A 99 7.71 8.41 8.53
C PRO A 99 7.37 9.90 8.34
N ASN A 100 6.56 10.20 7.33
CA ASN A 100 6.04 11.54 7.09
C ASN A 100 4.65 11.69 7.70
N LEU A 101 4.57 12.23 8.90
CA LEU A 101 3.30 12.46 9.59
C LEU A 101 2.64 13.81 9.24
N ASN A 102 3.23 14.64 8.38
CA ASN A 102 2.68 15.96 8.07
C ASN A 102 1.21 15.94 7.61
N PRO A 103 0.78 15.04 6.71
CA PRO A 103 -0.63 14.96 6.34
C PRO A 103 -1.53 14.62 7.53
N LEU A 104 -1.11 13.66 8.38
CA LEU A 104 -1.85 13.24 9.56
C LEU A 104 -1.97 14.37 10.59
N LEU A 105 -0.87 15.04 10.91
CA LEU A 105 -0.87 16.17 11.86
C LEU A 105 -1.66 17.36 11.31
N GLY A 106 -1.63 17.60 9.99
CA GLY A 106 -2.45 18.60 9.31
C GLY A 106 -3.95 18.29 9.43
N ALA A 107 -4.36 17.05 9.13
CA ALA A 107 -5.74 16.60 9.27
C ALA A 107 -6.20 16.66 10.73
N THR A 108 -5.33 16.28 11.67
CA THR A 108 -5.58 16.40 13.11
C THR A 108 -5.86 17.85 13.53
N LYS A 109 -5.10 18.83 13.01
CA LYS A 109 -5.34 20.26 13.26
C LYS A 109 -6.68 20.71 12.70
N SER A 110 -7.05 20.28 11.49
CA SER A 110 -8.32 20.61 10.88
C SER A 110 -9.49 20.11 11.71
N VAL A 111 -9.46 18.85 12.15
CA VAL A 111 -10.49 18.28 13.04
C VAL A 111 -10.49 18.97 14.39
N ALA A 112 -9.33 19.23 14.97
CA ALA A 112 -9.22 19.89 16.27
C ALA A 112 -9.85 21.30 16.31
N SER A 113 -9.78 22.05 15.19
CA SER A 113 -10.41 23.38 15.09
C SER A 113 -11.95 23.35 15.11
N ALA A 114 -12.53 22.19 14.80
CA ALA A 114 -13.96 21.94 14.76
C ALA A 114 -14.49 21.15 15.96
N LEU A 115 -13.59 20.64 16.82
CA LEU A 115 -13.89 19.69 17.89
C LEU A 115 -14.71 20.33 19.01
N LYS A 116 -15.74 19.61 19.47
CA LYS A 116 -16.64 20.02 20.55
C LYS A 116 -16.64 19.01 21.69
N LYS A 117 -17.12 19.44 22.86
CA LYS A 117 -17.34 18.52 23.98
C LYS A 117 -18.34 17.43 23.62
N GLY A 118 -17.97 16.17 23.89
CA GLY A 118 -18.76 14.99 23.57
C GLY A 118 -18.51 14.39 22.19
N ASP A 119 -17.58 14.95 21.42
CA ASP A 119 -17.15 14.38 20.15
C ASP A 119 -16.21 13.17 20.34
N VAL A 120 -16.04 12.40 19.29
CA VAL A 120 -15.10 11.27 19.24
C VAL A 120 -14.21 11.42 18.00
N VAL A 121 -12.90 11.20 18.16
CA VAL A 121 -11.94 11.21 17.05
C VAL A 121 -11.32 9.82 16.89
N VAL A 122 -11.36 9.25 15.68
CA VAL A 122 -10.79 7.94 15.38
C VAL A 122 -9.79 8.06 14.26
N TYR A 123 -8.60 7.51 14.45
CA TYR A 123 -7.57 7.47 13.43
C TYR A 123 -7.59 6.12 12.71
N GLU A 124 -7.49 6.16 11.38
CA GLU A 124 -7.36 4.97 10.52
C GLU A 124 -6.02 4.91 9.77
N SER A 125 -5.33 6.05 9.66
CA SER A 125 -4.03 6.12 9.02
C SER A 125 -3.03 5.16 9.66
N THR A 126 -2.16 4.55 8.85
CA THR A 126 -1.07 3.71 9.37
C THR A 126 -0.07 4.56 10.15
N VAL A 127 0.18 4.17 11.40
CA VAL A 127 1.10 4.87 12.30
C VAL A 127 1.90 3.87 13.14
N TYR A 128 2.99 4.34 13.74
CA TYR A 128 3.71 3.53 14.74
C TYR A 128 2.98 3.51 16.09
N PRO A 129 3.21 2.47 16.92
CA PRO A 129 2.58 2.37 18.23
C PRO A 129 2.85 3.59 19.12
N GLY A 130 1.77 4.20 19.61
CA GLY A 130 1.77 5.40 20.44
C GLY A 130 1.58 6.71 19.68
N CYS A 131 1.58 6.72 18.36
CA CYS A 131 1.45 7.96 17.56
C CYS A 131 0.14 8.71 17.84
N THR A 132 -0.99 8.00 17.98
CA THR A 132 -2.28 8.63 18.31
C THR A 132 -2.21 9.40 19.63
N GLU A 133 -1.58 8.82 20.65
CA GLU A 133 -1.52 9.40 22.00
C GLU A 133 -0.34 10.38 22.17
N ASP A 134 0.83 10.07 21.56
CA ASP A 134 2.06 10.83 21.76
C ASP A 134 2.15 12.06 20.82
N ASP A 135 1.61 11.95 19.57
CA ASP A 135 1.75 12.99 18.52
C ASP A 135 0.42 13.69 18.18
N CYS A 136 -0.67 12.92 18.05
CA CYS A 136 -1.94 13.48 17.58
C CYS A 136 -2.75 14.10 18.72
N LEU A 137 -2.87 13.43 19.86
CA LEU A 137 -3.64 13.90 21.01
C LEU A 137 -3.20 15.28 21.53
N PRO A 138 -1.89 15.59 21.66
CA PRO A 138 -1.47 16.93 22.06
C PRO A 138 -1.93 18.04 21.11
N ILE A 139 -2.05 17.75 19.81
CA ILE A 139 -2.58 18.69 18.83
C ILE A 139 -4.08 18.88 18.99
N LEU A 140 -4.84 17.78 19.19
CA LEU A 140 -6.27 17.86 19.47
C LEU A 140 -6.53 18.75 20.70
N GLU A 141 -5.80 18.53 21.78
CA GLU A 141 -5.93 19.31 23.02
C GLU A 141 -5.51 20.77 22.84
N SER A 142 -4.35 21.04 22.25
CA SER A 142 -3.81 22.40 22.17
C SER A 142 -4.62 23.30 21.22
N VAL A 143 -5.16 22.76 20.13
CA VAL A 143 -5.92 23.53 19.15
C VAL A 143 -7.37 23.71 19.59
N SER A 144 -8.02 22.67 20.12
CA SER A 144 -9.41 22.75 20.56
C SER A 144 -9.59 23.40 21.93
N GLY A 145 -8.55 23.40 22.78
CA GLY A 145 -8.65 23.79 24.19
C GLY A 145 -9.39 22.78 25.06
N LEU A 146 -9.72 21.60 24.53
CA LEU A 146 -10.43 20.51 25.21
C LEU A 146 -9.46 19.45 25.73
N LYS A 147 -9.92 18.65 26.72
CA LYS A 147 -9.10 17.58 27.32
C LYS A 147 -9.54 16.21 26.82
N GLY A 148 -8.63 15.47 26.21
CA GLY A 148 -8.87 14.10 25.76
C GLY A 148 -9.21 13.13 26.89
N GLY A 149 -10.14 12.22 26.64
CA GLY A 149 -10.68 11.31 27.65
C GLY A 149 -11.69 11.94 28.61
N VAL A 150 -11.73 13.27 28.72
CA VAL A 150 -12.62 14.02 29.61
C VAL A 150 -13.69 14.77 28.81
N ASP A 151 -13.27 15.69 27.93
CA ASP A 151 -14.18 16.52 27.14
C ASP A 151 -14.55 15.88 25.81
N PHE A 152 -13.67 15.06 25.24
CA PHE A 152 -13.88 14.27 24.03
C PHE A 152 -13.21 12.91 24.15
N LYS A 153 -13.66 11.95 23.33
CA LYS A 153 -13.07 10.60 23.28
C LYS A 153 -12.20 10.45 22.02
N TYR A 154 -11.30 9.48 22.04
CA TYR A 154 -10.47 9.17 20.86
C TYR A 154 -10.19 7.67 20.79
N GLY A 155 -9.82 7.22 19.60
CA GLY A 155 -9.50 5.83 19.34
C GLY A 155 -8.71 5.62 18.05
N TYR A 156 -8.45 4.36 17.74
CA TYR A 156 -7.74 3.94 16.56
C TYR A 156 -8.38 2.68 15.97
N SER A 157 -8.54 2.65 14.66
CA SER A 157 -9.10 1.52 13.93
C SER A 157 -8.38 1.37 12.60
N PRO A 158 -7.37 0.49 12.49
CA PRO A 158 -6.54 0.40 11.29
C PRO A 158 -7.32 -0.05 10.07
N GLU A 159 -6.96 0.51 8.90
CA GLU A 159 -7.44 0.00 7.64
C GLU A 159 -6.65 -1.24 7.21
N ARG A 160 -7.37 -2.25 6.69
CA ARG A 160 -6.83 -3.55 6.29
C ARG A 160 -7.22 -3.96 4.86
N ILE A 161 -7.79 -3.02 4.07
CA ILE A 161 -8.15 -3.26 2.67
C ILE A 161 -6.90 -3.50 1.84
N VAL A 162 -7.03 -4.38 0.85
CA VAL A 162 -6.02 -4.57 -0.18
C VAL A 162 -6.53 -3.93 -1.47
N PRO A 163 -5.93 -2.84 -1.96
CA PRO A 163 -6.34 -2.19 -3.20
C PRO A 163 -6.46 -3.20 -4.35
N GLY A 164 -7.56 -3.13 -5.11
CA GLY A 164 -7.85 -4.03 -6.23
C GLY A 164 -8.40 -5.42 -5.84
N ASP A 165 -8.50 -5.77 -4.55
CA ASP A 165 -9.11 -7.04 -4.11
C ASP A 165 -10.64 -6.89 -4.04
N LYS A 166 -11.35 -7.56 -4.95
CA LYS A 166 -12.82 -7.52 -5.03
C LYS A 166 -13.52 -8.48 -4.06
N VAL A 167 -12.79 -9.37 -3.41
CA VAL A 167 -13.31 -10.36 -2.46
C VAL A 167 -13.16 -9.87 -1.02
N ARG A 168 -11.98 -9.36 -0.69
CA ARG A 168 -11.64 -8.84 0.64
C ARG A 168 -11.86 -7.34 0.68
N THR A 169 -13.14 -6.96 0.76
CA THR A 169 -13.56 -5.55 0.81
C THR A 169 -13.65 -5.04 2.24
N LEU A 170 -13.86 -3.73 2.42
CA LEU A 170 -14.04 -3.09 3.72
C LEU A 170 -15.01 -3.86 4.63
N THR A 171 -16.14 -4.29 4.12
CA THR A 171 -17.20 -4.94 4.91
C THR A 171 -16.96 -6.42 5.21
N THR A 172 -16.06 -7.08 4.46
CA THR A 172 -15.81 -8.53 4.54
C THR A 172 -14.52 -8.90 5.28
N ILE A 173 -13.72 -7.91 5.68
CA ILE A 173 -12.53 -8.11 6.52
C ILE A 173 -12.87 -7.78 7.97
N LEU A 174 -12.46 -8.65 8.91
CA LEU A 174 -12.57 -8.40 10.34
C LEU A 174 -11.78 -7.12 10.68
N LYS A 175 -12.44 -6.12 11.29
CA LYS A 175 -11.83 -4.84 11.61
C LYS A 175 -11.38 -4.80 13.08
N ILE A 176 -10.23 -4.19 13.33
CA ILE A 176 -9.74 -3.93 14.68
C ILE A 176 -10.27 -2.57 15.12
N VAL A 177 -10.73 -2.47 16.34
CA VAL A 177 -11.19 -1.21 16.98
C VAL A 177 -10.59 -1.07 18.35
N SER A 178 -10.28 0.17 18.73
CA SER A 178 -9.78 0.52 20.06
C SER A 178 -10.25 1.91 20.47
N GLY A 179 -10.33 2.15 21.76
CA GLY A 179 -10.70 3.43 22.34
C GLY A 179 -9.83 3.78 23.53
N ASN A 180 -9.82 5.05 23.93
CA ASN A 180 -9.10 5.52 25.11
C ASN A 180 -9.72 5.03 26.43
N ASP A 181 -10.96 4.61 26.38
CA ASP A 181 -11.71 3.96 27.47
C ASP A 181 -12.86 3.11 26.91
N ASP A 182 -13.59 2.42 27.78
CA ASP A 182 -14.69 1.51 27.42
C ASP A 182 -15.83 2.23 26.70
N GLU A 183 -16.18 3.48 27.09
CA GLU A 183 -17.24 4.23 26.42
C GLU A 183 -16.86 4.59 24.99
N ALA A 184 -15.62 5.00 24.77
CA ALA A 184 -15.08 5.25 23.43
C ALA A 184 -15.08 3.98 22.59
N LEU A 185 -14.54 2.88 23.15
CA LEU A 185 -14.46 1.58 22.49
C LEU A 185 -15.84 1.08 22.05
N GLU A 186 -16.85 1.13 22.92
CA GLU A 186 -18.19 0.62 22.60
C GLU A 186 -18.90 1.48 21.54
N LEU A 187 -18.78 2.81 21.55
CA LEU A 187 -19.34 3.64 20.49
C LEU A 187 -18.61 3.39 19.15
N ILE A 188 -17.28 3.34 19.17
CA ILE A 188 -16.47 3.04 17.98
C ILE A 188 -16.88 1.67 17.42
N ALA A 189 -16.95 0.65 18.27
CA ALA A 189 -17.39 -0.68 17.89
C ALA A 189 -18.82 -0.70 17.33
N ALA A 190 -19.73 0.06 17.88
CA ALA A 190 -21.10 0.13 17.41
C ALA A 190 -21.22 0.78 16.01
N ILE A 191 -20.48 1.86 15.75
CA ILE A 191 -20.46 2.54 14.45
C ILE A 191 -19.83 1.62 13.38
N TYR A 192 -18.63 1.10 13.60
CA TYR A 192 -17.98 0.19 12.63
C TYR A 192 -18.74 -1.14 12.49
N GLY A 193 -19.25 -1.71 13.58
CA GLY A 193 -20.05 -2.94 13.54
C GLY A 193 -21.34 -2.81 12.75
N SER A 194 -21.82 -1.60 12.53
CA SER A 194 -23.00 -1.36 11.70
C SER A 194 -22.72 -1.64 10.20
N ILE A 195 -21.47 -1.48 9.75
CA ILE A 195 -21.07 -1.64 8.33
C ILE A 195 -20.17 -2.86 8.09
N ILE A 196 -19.42 -3.33 9.10
CA ILE A 196 -18.50 -4.46 8.99
C ILE A 196 -19.25 -5.79 9.27
N LYS A 197 -19.40 -6.60 8.23
CA LYS A 197 -20.10 -7.90 8.34
C LYS A 197 -19.24 -9.02 8.93
N ALA A 198 -17.92 -8.92 8.75
CA ALA A 198 -16.97 -9.95 9.21
C ALA A 198 -16.73 -9.94 10.73
N GLY A 199 -17.29 -8.96 11.44
CA GLY A 199 -17.09 -8.80 12.87
C GLY A 199 -15.95 -7.87 13.25
N LEU A 200 -15.78 -7.65 14.54
CA LEU A 200 -14.81 -6.72 15.12
C LEU A 200 -13.91 -7.43 16.13
N HIS A 201 -12.64 -7.06 16.14
CA HIS A 201 -11.71 -7.35 17.23
C HIS A 201 -11.53 -6.09 18.07
N ARG A 202 -11.93 -6.17 19.34
CA ARG A 202 -11.72 -5.09 20.32
C ARG A 202 -10.31 -5.24 20.89
N ALA A 203 -9.41 -4.35 20.52
CA ALA A 203 -8.05 -4.36 21.04
C ALA A 203 -8.00 -3.79 22.47
N GLU A 204 -7.10 -4.31 23.29
CA GLU A 204 -6.93 -3.91 24.69
C GLU A 204 -6.53 -2.44 24.86
N SER A 205 -5.89 -1.85 23.85
CA SER A 205 -5.48 -0.44 23.83
C SER A 205 -5.27 0.07 22.42
N ILE A 206 -5.20 1.39 22.28
CA ILE A 206 -4.84 2.07 21.03
C ILE A 206 -3.46 1.59 20.54
N LYS A 207 -2.46 1.53 21.42
CA LYS A 207 -1.10 1.06 21.08
C LYS A 207 -1.06 -0.38 20.58
N VAL A 208 -1.92 -1.25 21.11
CA VAL A 208 -2.04 -2.63 20.61
C VAL A 208 -2.63 -2.66 19.20
N ALA A 209 -3.65 -1.84 18.93
CA ALA A 209 -4.26 -1.78 17.60
C ALA A 209 -3.30 -1.19 16.55
N GLU A 210 -2.54 -0.14 16.90
CA GLU A 210 -1.49 0.45 16.06
C GLU A 210 -0.37 -0.58 15.78
N ALA A 211 0.10 -1.28 16.83
CA ALA A 211 1.11 -2.33 16.68
C ALA A 211 0.64 -3.47 15.77
N ALA A 212 -0.60 -3.93 15.95
CA ALA A 212 -1.18 -4.99 15.12
C ALA A 212 -1.13 -4.64 13.64
N LYS A 213 -1.44 -3.39 13.28
CA LYS A 213 -1.39 -2.93 11.89
C LYS A 213 0.00 -3.03 11.27
N VAL A 214 1.00 -2.48 11.93
CA VAL A 214 2.36 -2.43 11.33
C VAL A 214 3.02 -3.80 11.29
N ILE A 215 2.73 -4.69 12.25
CA ILE A 215 3.34 -6.05 12.25
C ILE A 215 2.77 -6.95 11.16
N GLU A 216 1.53 -6.77 10.72
CA GLU A 216 0.94 -7.57 9.61
C GLU A 216 1.80 -7.45 8.34
N ASN A 217 2.20 -6.23 7.99
CA ASN A 217 3.02 -5.97 6.81
C ASN A 217 4.52 -6.21 7.09
N THR A 218 5.02 -5.89 8.28
CA THR A 218 6.40 -6.17 8.66
C THR A 218 6.70 -7.66 8.64
N GLN A 219 5.80 -8.50 9.16
CA GLN A 219 5.94 -9.96 9.11
C GLN A 219 6.00 -10.46 7.66
N ARG A 220 5.15 -9.94 6.79
CA ARG A 220 5.15 -10.30 5.36
C ARG A 220 6.45 -9.88 4.69
N ASP A 221 6.92 -8.67 4.95
CA ASP A 221 8.18 -8.14 4.43
C ASP A 221 9.38 -9.02 4.82
N ILE A 222 9.48 -9.40 6.10
CA ILE A 222 10.54 -10.26 6.61
C ILE A 222 10.48 -11.67 5.99
N ASN A 223 9.29 -12.25 5.86
CA ASN A 223 9.16 -13.56 5.23
C ASN A 223 9.55 -13.54 3.75
N ILE A 224 9.21 -12.49 3.02
CA ILE A 224 9.65 -12.32 1.63
C ILE A 224 11.17 -12.09 1.58
N SER A 225 11.74 -11.32 2.52
CA SER A 225 13.19 -11.10 2.57
C SER A 225 13.97 -12.39 2.78
N LEU A 226 13.47 -13.30 3.60
CA LEU A 226 14.06 -14.64 3.73
C LEU A 226 14.04 -15.40 2.39
N MET A 227 12.91 -15.37 1.65
CA MET A 227 12.83 -16.01 0.34
C MET A 227 13.78 -15.34 -0.67
N ASN A 228 13.92 -14.02 -0.63
CA ASN A 228 14.83 -13.26 -1.46
C ASN A 228 16.31 -13.60 -1.15
N GLU A 229 16.69 -13.71 0.11
CA GLU A 229 18.03 -14.13 0.52
C GLU A 229 18.34 -15.55 0.05
N LEU A 230 17.37 -16.48 0.22
CA LEU A 230 17.50 -17.84 -0.28
C LEU A 230 17.63 -17.88 -1.80
N ALA A 231 16.90 -17.03 -2.54
CA ALA A 231 17.03 -16.94 -3.99
C ALA A 231 18.44 -16.51 -4.43
N ILE A 232 19.04 -15.54 -3.72
CA ILE A 232 20.44 -15.11 -3.98
C ILE A 232 21.41 -16.27 -3.70
N ILE A 233 21.24 -17.00 -2.61
CA ILE A 233 22.06 -18.14 -2.24
C ILE A 233 21.94 -19.26 -3.27
N PHE A 234 20.71 -19.63 -3.63
CA PHE A 234 20.44 -20.73 -4.54
C PHE A 234 20.84 -20.42 -5.98
N ASP A 235 20.73 -19.17 -6.43
CA ASP A 235 21.26 -18.74 -7.72
C ASP A 235 22.78 -19.02 -7.80
N LYS A 236 23.54 -18.70 -6.74
CA LYS A 236 24.98 -19.00 -6.66
C LYS A 236 25.31 -20.49 -6.62
N MET A 237 24.39 -21.31 -6.11
CA MET A 237 24.52 -22.77 -6.05
C MET A 237 24.02 -23.48 -7.32
N GLY A 238 23.39 -22.75 -8.26
CA GLY A 238 22.76 -23.34 -9.45
C GLY A 238 21.48 -24.13 -9.11
N ILE A 239 20.81 -23.80 -8.01
CA ILE A 239 19.57 -24.45 -7.53
C ILE A 239 18.37 -23.57 -7.85
N ASP A 240 17.30 -24.16 -8.36
CA ASP A 240 16.04 -23.47 -8.62
C ASP A 240 15.29 -23.20 -7.30
N THR A 241 15.17 -21.93 -6.92
CA THR A 241 14.51 -21.49 -5.68
C THR A 241 13.06 -21.96 -5.59
N GLN A 242 12.29 -21.88 -6.66
CA GLN A 242 10.90 -22.29 -6.65
C GLN A 242 10.73 -23.79 -6.47
N ALA A 243 11.64 -24.61 -7.02
CA ALA A 243 11.65 -26.06 -6.79
C ALA A 243 11.92 -26.38 -5.31
N VAL A 244 12.82 -25.64 -4.65
CA VAL A 244 13.08 -25.80 -3.21
C VAL A 244 11.86 -25.41 -2.40
N ILE A 245 11.24 -24.25 -2.70
CA ILE A 245 10.02 -23.80 -1.99
C ILE A 245 8.87 -24.81 -2.17
N ALA A 246 8.69 -25.34 -3.38
CA ALA A 246 7.67 -26.37 -3.65
C ALA A 246 7.94 -27.64 -2.83
N ALA A 247 9.19 -28.12 -2.78
CA ALA A 247 9.56 -29.29 -1.98
C ALA A 247 9.37 -29.04 -0.47
N ALA A 248 9.84 -27.92 0.06
CA ALA A 248 9.66 -27.54 1.45
C ALA A 248 8.18 -27.34 1.82
N GLY A 249 7.39 -26.80 0.89
CA GLY A 249 5.95 -26.56 1.01
C GLY A 249 5.10 -27.83 1.13
N THR A 250 5.66 -29.00 0.91
CA THR A 250 4.98 -30.29 1.18
C THR A 250 4.81 -30.54 2.69
N LYS A 251 5.59 -29.84 3.52
CA LYS A 251 5.48 -29.95 4.97
C LYS A 251 4.33 -29.05 5.48
N TRP A 252 3.43 -29.58 6.26
CA TRP A 252 2.20 -28.95 6.72
C TRP A 252 2.38 -27.60 7.47
N ASN A 253 3.52 -27.38 8.11
CA ASN A 253 3.82 -26.16 8.87
C ASN A 253 4.80 -25.21 8.14
N PHE A 254 5.06 -25.40 6.86
CA PHE A 254 5.85 -24.50 6.06
C PHE A 254 4.95 -23.41 5.45
N HIS A 255 5.19 -22.15 5.82
CA HIS A 255 4.46 -21.03 5.24
C HIS A 255 5.11 -20.63 3.91
N GLN A 256 4.37 -20.83 2.82
CA GLN A 256 4.87 -20.54 1.47
C GLN A 256 4.82 -19.05 1.17
N TYR A 257 5.99 -18.43 1.10
CA TYR A 257 6.21 -17.12 0.52
C TYR A 257 7.06 -17.30 -0.74
N GLN A 258 6.98 -16.33 -1.66
CA GLN A 258 7.75 -16.32 -2.89
C GLN A 258 8.74 -15.16 -2.87
N PRO A 259 9.94 -15.33 -3.48
CA PRO A 259 10.84 -14.21 -3.70
C PRO A 259 10.26 -13.22 -4.72
N GLY A 260 10.71 -11.98 -4.68
CA GLY A 260 10.27 -10.97 -5.64
C GLY A 260 10.63 -9.55 -5.23
N LEU A 261 10.27 -8.62 -6.09
CA LEU A 261 10.38 -7.19 -5.85
C LEU A 261 9.31 -6.76 -4.82
N VAL A 262 9.72 -6.15 -3.72
CA VAL A 262 8.85 -5.76 -2.62
C VAL A 262 8.65 -4.26 -2.62
N GLY A 263 7.61 -3.81 -3.31
CA GLY A 263 7.21 -2.42 -3.45
C GLY A 263 5.81 -2.14 -2.86
N GLY A 264 5.22 -1.01 -3.28
CA GLY A 264 3.88 -0.57 -2.91
C GLY A 264 3.83 0.24 -1.61
N HIS A 265 2.60 0.66 -1.21
CA HIS A 265 2.39 1.58 -0.10
C HIS A 265 2.48 0.97 1.29
N CYS A 266 2.33 -0.35 1.40
CA CYS A 266 2.16 -0.99 2.70
C CYS A 266 3.42 -1.78 3.09
N ILE A 267 3.75 -2.85 2.32
CA ILE A 267 4.83 -3.76 2.71
C ILE A 267 6.19 -3.07 2.72
N SER A 268 6.43 -2.14 1.79
CA SER A 268 7.70 -1.40 1.72
C SER A 268 7.75 -0.15 2.62
N VAL A 269 6.66 0.20 3.31
CA VAL A 269 6.53 1.41 4.13
C VAL A 269 6.35 1.10 5.62
N ASP A 270 5.39 0.24 5.98
CA ASP A 270 5.04 -0.04 7.37
C ASP A 270 6.23 -0.49 8.25
N PRO A 271 7.20 -1.30 7.75
CA PRO A 271 8.37 -1.65 8.56
C PRO A 271 9.19 -0.45 9.03
N PHE A 272 9.24 0.63 8.23
CA PHE A 272 9.97 1.84 8.62
C PHE A 272 9.30 2.59 9.77
N TYR A 273 7.96 2.52 9.87
CA TYR A 273 7.23 3.06 11.02
C TYR A 273 7.65 2.37 12.32
N LEU A 274 7.70 1.04 12.33
CA LEU A 274 8.13 0.28 13.50
C LEU A 274 9.63 0.48 13.80
N MET A 275 10.48 0.52 12.76
CA MET A 275 11.91 0.81 12.90
C MET A 275 12.15 2.21 13.49
N HIS A 276 11.40 3.21 13.05
CA HIS A 276 11.49 4.58 13.55
C HIS A 276 11.15 4.62 15.06
N LYS A 277 10.01 4.05 15.45
CA LYS A 277 9.61 4.00 16.88
C LYS A 277 10.62 3.22 17.73
N ALA A 278 11.14 2.11 17.24
CA ALA A 278 12.17 1.35 17.95
C ALA A 278 13.40 2.21 18.23
N LYS A 279 13.88 2.96 17.24
CA LYS A 279 15.04 3.87 17.41
C LYS A 279 14.74 5.00 18.40
N MET A 280 13.52 5.57 18.37
CA MET A 280 13.11 6.61 19.32
C MET A 280 13.20 6.13 20.79
N ILE A 281 12.96 4.84 21.04
CA ILE A 281 13.05 4.23 22.38
C ILE A 281 14.39 3.54 22.64
N GLY A 282 15.41 3.79 21.79
CA GLY A 282 16.77 3.31 21.98
C GLY A 282 17.00 1.84 21.57
N ILE A 283 16.11 1.23 20.77
CA ILE A 283 16.24 -0.14 20.28
C ILE A 283 16.62 -0.13 18.80
N GLU A 284 17.72 -0.82 18.44
CA GLU A 284 18.08 -1.07 17.03
C GLU A 284 17.38 -2.34 16.53
N PRO A 285 16.43 -2.24 15.56
CA PRO A 285 15.62 -3.38 15.12
C PRO A 285 16.39 -4.27 14.13
N GLN A 286 17.21 -5.19 14.61
CA GLN A 286 18.14 -6.01 13.83
C GLN A 286 17.46 -6.80 12.69
N VAL A 287 16.42 -7.57 12.99
CA VAL A 287 15.77 -8.47 12.03
C VAL A 287 15.02 -7.67 10.96
N ILE A 288 14.26 -6.64 11.36
CA ILE A 288 13.49 -5.81 10.44
C ILE A 288 14.42 -5.04 9.49
N ALA A 289 15.49 -4.45 10.06
CA ALA A 289 16.47 -3.71 9.26
C ALA A 289 17.24 -4.61 8.29
N ALA A 290 17.59 -5.84 8.70
CA ALA A 290 18.23 -6.82 7.82
C ALA A 290 17.29 -7.22 6.67
N GLY A 291 16.05 -7.55 6.98
CA GLY A 291 15.03 -7.90 5.97
C GLY A 291 14.83 -6.80 4.94
N ARG A 292 14.70 -5.56 5.39
CA ARG A 292 14.58 -4.41 4.47
C ARG A 292 15.80 -4.25 3.56
N ARG A 293 17.03 -4.41 4.09
CA ARG A 293 18.25 -4.35 3.26
C ARG A 293 18.26 -5.43 2.18
N VAL A 294 17.83 -6.65 2.50
CA VAL A 294 17.74 -7.74 1.52
C VAL A 294 16.72 -7.39 0.43
N ASN A 295 15.49 -6.98 0.81
CA ASN A 295 14.45 -6.64 -0.15
C ASN A 295 14.83 -5.45 -1.04
N ASP A 296 15.49 -4.44 -0.47
CA ASP A 296 15.95 -3.28 -1.22
C ASP A 296 17.12 -3.58 -2.16
N PHE A 297 17.88 -4.67 -1.92
CA PHE A 297 19.01 -5.11 -2.76
C PHE A 297 18.57 -5.93 -3.98
N ILE A 298 17.37 -6.51 -3.98
CA ILE A 298 16.90 -7.39 -5.08
C ILE A 298 16.95 -6.73 -6.47
N PRO A 299 16.54 -5.46 -6.68
CA PRO A 299 16.69 -4.80 -7.97
C PRO A 299 18.13 -4.83 -8.50
N SER A 300 19.11 -4.48 -7.67
CA SER A 300 20.54 -4.51 -8.02
C SER A 300 21.04 -5.94 -8.32
N PHE A 301 20.57 -6.92 -7.55
CA PHE A 301 20.90 -8.34 -7.81
C PHE A 301 20.39 -8.79 -9.18
N ILE A 302 19.14 -8.47 -9.53
CA ILE A 302 18.56 -8.82 -10.84
C ILE A 302 19.29 -8.10 -11.97
N ALA A 303 19.53 -6.79 -11.84
CA ALA A 303 20.28 -6.02 -12.85
C ALA A 303 21.66 -6.64 -13.11
N LYS A 304 22.37 -7.01 -12.04
CA LYS A 304 23.68 -7.68 -12.16
C LYS A 304 23.58 -9.01 -12.89
N ARG A 305 22.54 -9.81 -12.65
CA ARG A 305 22.32 -11.09 -13.37
C ARG A 305 22.06 -10.86 -14.87
N ILE A 306 21.28 -9.82 -15.21
CA ILE A 306 21.04 -9.44 -16.61
C ILE A 306 22.36 -9.02 -17.28
N VAL A 307 23.16 -8.18 -16.63
CA VAL A 307 24.48 -7.76 -17.13
C VAL A 307 25.41 -8.96 -17.34
N GLN A 308 25.47 -9.88 -16.39
CA GLN A 308 26.26 -11.11 -16.51
C GLN A 308 25.80 -11.94 -17.72
N SER A 309 24.49 -12.10 -17.91
CA SER A 309 23.92 -12.80 -19.06
C SER A 309 24.28 -12.13 -20.40
N LEU A 310 24.28 -10.80 -20.47
CA LEU A 310 24.70 -10.07 -21.66
C LEU A 310 26.20 -10.32 -21.99
N ILE A 311 27.07 -10.33 -20.98
CA ILE A 311 28.50 -10.63 -21.13
C ILE A 311 28.71 -12.07 -21.57
N GLU A 312 27.97 -13.04 -21.02
CA GLU A 312 28.01 -14.45 -21.42
C GLU A 312 27.57 -14.67 -22.87
N GLN A 313 26.81 -13.73 -23.43
CA GLN A 313 26.39 -13.69 -24.84
C GLN A 313 27.42 -12.96 -25.75
N ASP A 314 28.60 -12.59 -25.25
CA ASP A 314 29.58 -11.74 -25.93
C ASP A 314 29.02 -10.35 -26.33
N LYS A 315 28.00 -9.86 -25.62
CA LYS A 315 27.39 -8.53 -25.82
C LYS A 315 27.99 -7.50 -24.88
N ASN A 316 28.18 -6.29 -25.40
CA ASN A 316 28.57 -5.15 -24.59
C ASN A 316 27.32 -4.56 -23.91
N PRO A 317 27.18 -4.57 -22.56
CA PRO A 317 26.01 -4.04 -21.87
C PRO A 317 25.64 -2.61 -22.30
N GLY A 318 26.62 -1.70 -22.43
CA GLY A 318 26.39 -0.32 -22.85
C GLY A 318 25.95 -0.13 -24.33
N LYS A 319 25.84 -1.22 -25.10
CA LYS A 319 25.28 -1.23 -26.46
C LYS A 319 24.05 -2.13 -26.56
N SER A 320 23.65 -2.75 -25.47
CA SER A 320 22.53 -3.68 -25.40
C SER A 320 21.21 -2.97 -25.12
N ARG A 321 20.15 -3.61 -25.56
CA ARG A 321 18.75 -3.16 -25.28
C ARG A 321 18.02 -4.21 -24.48
N VAL A 322 17.35 -3.77 -23.42
CA VAL A 322 16.54 -4.62 -22.55
C VAL A 322 15.09 -4.14 -22.58
N LEU A 323 14.15 -5.07 -22.74
CA LEU A 323 12.73 -4.80 -22.60
C LEU A 323 12.28 -5.18 -21.19
N VAL A 324 11.70 -4.23 -20.44
CA VAL A 324 11.04 -4.47 -19.15
C VAL A 324 9.54 -4.50 -19.36
N MET A 325 8.91 -5.62 -19.02
CA MET A 325 7.48 -5.86 -19.17
C MET A 325 6.81 -5.83 -17.79
N GLY A 326 6.01 -4.77 -17.58
CA GLY A 326 5.37 -4.46 -16.30
C GLY A 326 6.19 -3.50 -15.43
N ILE A 327 5.56 -2.43 -14.95
CA ILE A 327 6.16 -1.42 -14.07
C ILE A 327 5.29 -1.11 -12.84
N THR A 328 4.03 -1.53 -12.84
CA THR A 328 3.16 -1.36 -11.68
C THR A 328 3.67 -2.16 -10.47
N PHE A 329 3.27 -1.82 -9.25
CA PHE A 329 3.79 -2.50 -8.06
C PHE A 329 3.28 -3.95 -7.92
N LYS A 330 2.18 -4.30 -8.57
CA LYS A 330 1.62 -5.67 -8.66
C LYS A 330 0.74 -5.83 -9.91
N GLU A 331 0.32 -7.07 -10.15
CA GLU A 331 -0.48 -7.47 -11.29
C GLU A 331 -1.86 -6.79 -11.31
N GLU A 332 -2.35 -6.46 -12.51
CA GLU A 332 -3.72 -6.00 -12.81
C GLU A 332 -4.15 -4.71 -12.07
N VAL A 333 -3.21 -3.87 -11.67
CA VAL A 333 -3.49 -2.55 -11.07
C VAL A 333 -2.72 -1.46 -11.78
N SER A 334 -3.22 -0.22 -11.73
CA SER A 334 -2.58 0.95 -12.34
C SER A 334 -1.59 1.66 -11.41
N ASP A 335 -1.49 1.28 -10.14
CA ASP A 335 -0.66 1.96 -9.15
C ASP A 335 0.84 1.68 -9.37
N ILE A 336 1.60 2.76 -9.60
CA ILE A 336 3.04 2.73 -9.87
C ILE A 336 3.88 3.14 -8.66
N ARG A 337 3.25 3.63 -7.58
CA ARG A 337 3.95 4.20 -6.44
C ARG A 337 4.79 3.17 -5.71
N ASN A 338 6.03 3.56 -5.39
CA ASN A 338 7.01 2.68 -4.74
C ASN A 338 7.26 1.35 -5.48
N SER A 339 7.05 1.31 -6.81
CA SER A 339 7.37 0.11 -7.59
C SER A 339 8.87 -0.13 -7.62
N LYS A 340 9.30 -1.30 -7.16
CA LYS A 340 10.71 -1.72 -7.20
C LYS A 340 11.23 -2.05 -8.61
N VAL A 341 10.35 -2.08 -9.60
CA VAL A 341 10.76 -2.16 -11.02
C VAL A 341 11.45 -0.86 -11.46
N VAL A 342 11.05 0.28 -10.90
CA VAL A 342 11.72 1.57 -11.12
C VAL A 342 13.19 1.51 -10.69
N ASP A 343 13.45 0.91 -9.52
CA ASP A 343 14.84 0.73 -9.03
C ASP A 343 15.64 -0.20 -9.96
N LEU A 344 15.02 -1.29 -10.45
CA LEU A 344 15.64 -2.19 -11.41
C LEU A 344 15.98 -1.48 -12.74
N ILE A 345 15.09 -0.63 -13.24
CA ILE A 345 15.33 0.14 -14.46
C ILE A 345 16.54 1.06 -14.28
N LYS A 346 16.58 1.82 -13.18
CA LYS A 346 17.71 2.71 -12.86
C LYS A 346 19.03 1.96 -12.75
N GLU A 347 19.05 0.82 -12.09
CA GLU A 347 20.24 -0.04 -11.99
C GLU A 347 20.72 -0.51 -13.38
N LEU A 348 19.82 -0.83 -14.30
CA LEU A 348 20.19 -1.20 -15.67
C LEU A 348 20.73 0.02 -16.45
N GLU A 349 20.13 1.18 -16.30
CA GLU A 349 20.58 2.44 -16.90
C GLU A 349 21.95 2.87 -16.37
N ASP A 350 22.27 2.63 -15.11
CA ASP A 350 23.59 2.87 -14.51
C ASP A 350 24.69 2.01 -15.17
N TYR A 351 24.34 0.85 -15.73
CA TYR A 351 25.21 0.06 -16.60
C TYR A 351 25.20 0.54 -18.06
N SER A 352 24.58 1.69 -18.35
CA SER A 352 24.43 2.26 -19.70
C SER A 352 23.62 1.38 -20.67
N ILE A 353 22.77 0.50 -20.16
CA ILE A 353 21.86 -0.32 -20.95
C ILE A 353 20.66 0.54 -21.39
N ALA A 354 20.30 0.45 -22.68
CA ALA A 354 19.08 1.07 -23.17
C ALA A 354 17.85 0.25 -22.72
N VAL A 355 16.98 0.84 -21.91
CA VAL A 355 15.79 0.16 -21.37
C VAL A 355 14.53 0.71 -22.02
N ASP A 356 13.74 -0.16 -22.63
CA ASP A 356 12.37 0.13 -23.01
C ASP A 356 11.40 -0.51 -22.01
N VAL A 357 10.34 0.19 -21.67
CA VAL A 357 9.35 -0.25 -20.68
C VAL A 357 7.97 -0.27 -21.32
N ILE A 358 7.23 -1.37 -21.11
CA ILE A 358 5.83 -1.51 -21.48
C ILE A 358 5.01 -1.98 -20.28
N ASP A 359 3.79 -1.46 -20.15
CA ASP A 359 2.84 -1.90 -19.13
C ASP A 359 1.40 -1.62 -19.60
N PRO A 360 0.46 -2.59 -19.49
CA PRO A 360 -0.91 -2.40 -19.95
C PRO A 360 -1.76 -1.52 -19.03
N PHE A 361 -1.32 -1.26 -17.78
CA PHE A 361 -2.07 -0.55 -16.75
C PHE A 361 -1.40 0.74 -16.29
N GLY A 362 -0.09 0.84 -16.40
CA GLY A 362 0.66 2.01 -15.95
C GLY A 362 0.27 3.29 -16.68
N SER A 363 0.17 4.40 -15.96
CA SER A 363 -0.11 5.73 -16.50
C SER A 363 1.16 6.35 -17.09
N PRO A 364 1.25 6.59 -18.43
CA PRO A 364 2.42 7.21 -19.04
C PRO A 364 2.72 8.60 -18.47
N ALA A 365 1.68 9.39 -18.16
CA ALA A 365 1.83 10.75 -17.64
C ALA A 365 2.41 10.74 -16.21
N GLU A 366 1.91 9.84 -15.35
CA GLU A 366 2.40 9.71 -13.97
C GLU A 366 3.85 9.18 -13.93
N LEU A 367 4.18 8.17 -14.76
CA LEU A 367 5.54 7.63 -14.86
C LEU A 367 6.55 8.67 -15.33
N ALA A 368 6.20 9.46 -16.33
CA ALA A 368 7.05 10.55 -16.81
C ALA A 368 7.23 11.63 -15.75
N HIS A 369 6.16 11.99 -15.02
CA HIS A 369 6.20 13.02 -13.99
C HIS A 369 7.00 12.58 -12.74
N GLU A 370 6.72 11.38 -12.22
CA GLU A 370 7.29 10.94 -10.94
C GLU A 370 8.69 10.33 -11.07
N TYR A 371 8.93 9.59 -12.16
CA TYR A 371 10.16 8.80 -12.30
C TYR A 371 11.00 9.16 -13.52
N ASN A 372 10.53 10.07 -14.38
CA ASN A 372 11.14 10.37 -15.68
C ASN A 372 11.29 9.13 -16.59
N ILE A 373 10.34 8.19 -16.48
CA ILE A 373 10.28 6.98 -17.30
C ILE A 373 9.21 7.16 -18.38
N HIS A 374 9.61 6.93 -19.64
CA HIS A 374 8.71 7.03 -20.79
C HIS A 374 8.19 5.65 -21.19
N LEU A 375 6.94 5.38 -20.83
CA LEU A 375 6.29 4.11 -21.18
C LEU A 375 6.05 4.02 -22.69
N LYS A 376 6.45 2.91 -23.30
CA LYS A 376 6.16 2.60 -24.70
C LYS A 376 4.79 1.99 -24.84
N ALA A 377 4.05 2.37 -25.89
CA ALA A 377 2.75 1.76 -26.19
C ALA A 377 2.88 0.29 -26.65
N SER A 378 3.99 -0.05 -27.29
CA SER A 378 4.35 -1.40 -27.75
C SER A 378 5.85 -1.53 -27.85
N PRO A 379 6.40 -2.78 -27.85
CA PRO A 379 7.82 -3.00 -28.08
C PRO A 379 8.27 -2.47 -29.44
N GLU A 380 9.41 -1.81 -29.48
CA GLU A 380 9.99 -1.22 -30.70
C GLU A 380 11.31 -1.91 -31.07
N GLY A 381 11.29 -2.75 -32.09
CA GLY A 381 12.48 -3.45 -32.58
C GLY A 381 12.79 -4.73 -31.82
N LYS A 382 14.09 -4.99 -31.61
CA LYS A 382 14.61 -6.22 -31.00
C LYS A 382 15.42 -5.92 -29.75
N TYR A 383 15.37 -6.87 -28.79
CA TYR A 383 16.00 -6.76 -27.48
C TYR A 383 17.00 -7.90 -27.25
N ASP A 384 18.04 -7.61 -26.50
CA ASP A 384 19.08 -8.57 -26.13
C ASP A 384 18.70 -9.40 -24.92
N SER A 385 17.84 -8.85 -24.06
CA SER A 385 17.20 -9.55 -22.96
C SER A 385 15.79 -9.00 -22.72
N ILE A 386 14.90 -9.85 -22.22
CA ILE A 386 13.52 -9.50 -21.87
C ILE A 386 13.33 -9.80 -20.39
N VAL A 387 12.77 -8.83 -19.66
CA VAL A 387 12.50 -8.94 -18.22
C VAL A 387 11.00 -8.88 -18.00
N LEU A 388 10.40 -9.98 -17.54
CA LEU A 388 9.01 -10.02 -17.07
C LEU A 388 9.00 -9.65 -15.59
N ALA A 389 8.83 -8.36 -15.31
CA ALA A 389 8.93 -7.82 -13.96
C ALA A 389 7.61 -7.90 -13.19
N VAL A 390 6.46 -7.74 -13.88
CA VAL A 390 5.11 -7.87 -13.31
C VAL A 390 4.31 -8.87 -14.16
N GLY A 391 3.75 -9.88 -13.51
CA GLY A 391 3.06 -10.98 -14.18
C GLY A 391 1.61 -10.65 -14.56
N HIS A 392 1.36 -9.56 -15.32
CA HIS A 392 0.04 -9.27 -15.84
C HIS A 392 -0.53 -10.40 -16.68
N GLN A 393 -1.86 -10.58 -16.66
CA GLN A 393 -2.52 -11.66 -17.40
C GLN A 393 -2.18 -11.65 -18.90
N ALA A 394 -2.03 -10.44 -19.48
CA ALA A 394 -1.61 -10.27 -20.86
C ALA A 394 -0.24 -10.94 -21.16
N TYR A 395 0.71 -10.83 -20.25
CA TYR A 395 2.03 -11.41 -20.39
C TYR A 395 2.07 -12.91 -20.07
N ARG A 396 1.27 -13.36 -19.10
CA ARG A 396 1.13 -14.81 -18.78
C ARG A 396 0.57 -15.61 -19.94
N ASN A 397 -0.21 -14.98 -20.82
CA ASN A 397 -0.82 -15.62 -21.99
C ASN A 397 0.10 -15.64 -23.22
N MET A 398 1.24 -14.95 -23.20
CA MET A 398 2.21 -14.94 -24.30
C MET A 398 2.85 -16.32 -24.49
N GLN A 399 3.08 -16.65 -25.75
CA GLN A 399 3.70 -17.90 -26.14
C GLN A 399 5.20 -17.68 -26.42
N PRO A 400 6.06 -18.71 -26.41
CA PRO A 400 7.48 -18.59 -26.72
C PRO A 400 7.76 -17.85 -28.04
N ALA A 401 6.95 -18.09 -29.07
CA ALA A 401 7.07 -17.42 -30.36
C ALA A 401 6.88 -15.89 -30.31
N ASP A 402 6.16 -15.39 -29.31
CA ASP A 402 5.97 -13.95 -29.14
C ASP A 402 7.24 -13.29 -28.58
N PHE A 403 7.94 -13.96 -27.66
CA PHE A 403 9.24 -13.51 -27.14
C PHE A 403 10.34 -13.63 -28.22
N GLU A 404 10.30 -14.66 -29.07
CA GLU A 404 11.22 -14.81 -30.21
C GLU A 404 11.11 -13.63 -31.18
N LYS A 405 9.91 -13.16 -31.47
CA LYS A 405 9.69 -11.98 -32.33
C LYS A 405 10.30 -10.71 -31.74
N LEU A 406 10.47 -10.62 -30.41
CA LEU A 406 11.03 -9.47 -29.71
C LEU A 406 12.53 -9.58 -29.48
N SER A 407 13.13 -10.77 -29.68
CA SER A 407 14.53 -11.04 -29.35
C SER A 407 15.47 -10.78 -30.50
N ASN A 408 16.69 -10.31 -30.17
CA ASN A 408 17.82 -10.14 -31.07
C ASN A 408 18.69 -11.40 -31.04
N GLY A 409 18.23 -12.46 -31.67
CA GLY A 409 18.81 -13.81 -31.60
C GLY A 409 18.07 -14.72 -30.60
N PRO A 410 18.76 -15.62 -29.88
CA PRO A 410 18.13 -16.47 -28.87
C PRO A 410 17.42 -15.65 -27.78
N VAL A 411 16.27 -16.13 -27.31
CA VAL A 411 15.51 -15.47 -26.22
C VAL A 411 16.27 -15.64 -24.91
N TYR A 412 16.60 -14.53 -24.26
CA TYR A 412 17.09 -14.49 -22.87
C TYR A 412 16.00 -13.86 -22.00
N LEU A 413 15.30 -14.67 -21.24
CA LEU A 413 14.12 -14.28 -20.49
C LEU A 413 14.37 -14.31 -18.97
N PHE A 414 14.18 -13.18 -18.35
CA PHE A 414 14.22 -13.00 -16.90
C PHE A 414 12.78 -12.88 -16.37
N ASP A 415 12.22 -13.99 -15.93
CA ASP A 415 10.87 -14.03 -15.36
C ASP A 415 10.94 -13.89 -13.84
N ILE A 416 10.90 -12.65 -13.35
CA ILE A 416 11.08 -12.34 -11.91
C ILE A 416 10.03 -13.03 -11.03
N LYS A 417 8.82 -13.18 -11.54
CA LYS A 417 7.71 -13.80 -10.83
C LYS A 417 7.61 -15.32 -11.02
N GLY A 418 8.34 -15.88 -12.00
CA GLY A 418 8.25 -17.29 -12.34
C GLY A 418 6.86 -17.73 -12.79
N VAL A 419 6.20 -16.90 -13.60
CA VAL A 419 4.82 -17.14 -14.05
C VAL A 419 4.75 -17.92 -15.36
N LEU A 420 5.86 -18.04 -16.08
CA LEU A 420 5.96 -18.81 -17.32
C LEU A 420 6.58 -20.19 -17.06
N LYS A 421 6.36 -21.13 -17.97
CA LYS A 421 6.91 -22.47 -17.86
C LYS A 421 8.36 -22.47 -18.31
N LYS A 422 9.28 -22.79 -17.41
CA LYS A 422 10.72 -22.80 -17.64
C LYS A 422 11.12 -23.69 -18.83
N GLU A 423 10.43 -24.83 -18.98
CA GLU A 423 10.71 -25.86 -19.99
C GLU A 423 10.50 -25.36 -21.43
N ASP A 424 9.73 -24.29 -21.61
CA ASP A 424 9.42 -23.72 -22.92
C ASP A 424 10.54 -22.79 -23.44
N TYR A 425 11.57 -22.49 -22.63
CA TYR A 425 12.63 -21.52 -22.95
C TYR A 425 14.02 -22.10 -22.69
N GLN A 426 14.93 -21.93 -23.62
CA GLN A 426 16.33 -22.42 -23.51
C GLN A 426 17.12 -21.58 -22.48
N ASN A 427 17.00 -20.25 -22.53
CA ASN A 427 17.73 -19.32 -21.67
C ASN A 427 16.71 -18.59 -20.79
N TYR A 428 16.33 -19.25 -19.72
CA TYR A 428 15.31 -18.79 -18.76
C TYR A 428 15.92 -18.67 -17.37
N TRP A 429 15.72 -17.54 -16.77
CA TRP A 429 16.08 -17.28 -15.38
C TRP A 429 14.86 -16.78 -14.60
N ARG A 430 14.73 -17.20 -13.35
CA ARG A 430 13.73 -16.71 -12.40
C ARG A 430 14.32 -16.54 -11.02
N LEU A 431 13.72 -15.63 -10.24
CA LEU A 431 14.15 -15.33 -8.87
C LEU A 431 13.79 -16.47 -7.91
#